data_4892e06a60a1c599c59cbaf5ea90d135
#
_entry.id   4892e06a60a1c599c59cbaf5ea90d135
#
_cell.length_a   1.000
_cell.length_b   1.000
_cell.length_c   1.000
_cell.angle_alpha   90.00
_cell.angle_beta   90.00
_cell.angle_gamma   90.00
#
_symmetry.space_group_name_H-M   'P 1'
#
loop_
_entity.id
_entity.type
_entity.pdbx_description
1 polymer ?
#
loop_
_entity_poly.entity_id
_entity_poly.type
_entity_poly.pdbx_seq_one_letter_code
_entity_poly.pdbx_strand_id
1 'polypeptide(L)'
;MTRTSRHVNLASRPHGAPVAENFEVVEVEVREPQDGEIVVANRFMSVDPYMRGRMNDVKSYVPPFQIGQPLDGGAVGEVIESNSPDIAVGD
;
A
#
# COMPACT_ATOMS: atom_id res chain seq x y z
N MET A 1 0.03 -18.29 12.82
CA MET A 1 -1.22 -17.48 12.86
C MET A 1 -1.20 -16.52 11.70
N THR A 2 -2.25 -16.52 10.89
CA THR A 2 -2.35 -15.60 9.75
C THR A 2 -2.92 -14.26 10.20
N ARG A 3 -2.46 -13.19 9.55
CA ARG A 3 -3.00 -11.84 9.74
C ARG A 3 -3.73 -11.44 8.48
N THR A 4 -4.75 -10.61 8.62
CA THR A 4 -5.42 -9.99 7.49
C THR A 4 -5.11 -8.49 7.48
N SER A 5 -5.06 -7.92 6.29
CA SER A 5 -4.86 -6.49 6.08
C SER A 5 -5.92 -5.99 5.12
N ARG A 6 -6.29 -4.73 5.26
CA ARG A 6 -7.17 -4.07 4.28
C ARG A 6 -6.30 -3.19 3.39
N HIS A 7 -6.45 -3.37 2.09
CA HIS A 7 -5.75 -2.59 1.08
C HIS A 7 -6.75 -1.76 0.29
N VAL A 8 -6.33 -0.56 -0.10
CA VAL A 8 -7.10 0.26 -1.03
C VAL A 8 -6.51 0.03 -2.41
N ASN A 9 -7.27 -0.62 -3.27
CA ASN A 9 -6.86 -0.92 -4.64
C ASN A 9 -7.46 0.08 -5.60
N LEU A 10 -6.77 0.31 -6.72
CA LEU A 10 -7.34 1.08 -7.82
C LEU A 10 -8.30 0.16 -8.58
N ALA A 11 -9.60 0.48 -8.55
CA ALA A 11 -10.63 -0.31 -9.22
C ALA A 11 -10.84 0.13 -10.67
N SER A 12 -10.67 1.42 -10.93
CA SER A 12 -10.78 2.00 -12.27
C SER A 12 -9.99 3.29 -12.33
N ARG A 13 -9.66 3.73 -13.55
CA ARG A 13 -8.90 4.97 -13.73
C ARG A 13 -9.86 6.17 -13.73
N PRO A 14 -9.59 7.17 -12.87
CA PRO A 14 -10.49 8.33 -12.79
C PRO A 14 -10.38 9.21 -14.03
N HIS A 15 -11.51 9.84 -14.38
CA HIS A 15 -11.58 10.86 -15.40
C HIS A 15 -11.78 12.21 -14.70
N GLY A 16 -10.75 13.04 -14.64
CA GLY A 16 -10.77 14.26 -13.84
C GLY A 16 -10.54 13.97 -12.37
N ALA A 17 -11.36 14.53 -11.49
CA ALA A 17 -11.26 14.28 -10.06
C ALA A 17 -11.61 12.84 -9.70
N PRO A 18 -10.85 12.19 -8.83
CA PRO A 18 -11.19 10.83 -8.41
C PRO A 18 -12.51 10.80 -7.64
N VAL A 19 -13.24 9.71 -7.81
CA VAL A 19 -14.49 9.45 -7.09
C VAL A 19 -14.37 8.10 -6.37
N ALA A 20 -15.27 7.85 -5.41
CA ALA A 20 -15.20 6.65 -4.59
C ALA A 20 -15.18 5.36 -5.41
N GLU A 21 -15.88 5.31 -6.53
CA GLU A 21 -15.95 4.13 -7.40
C GLU A 21 -14.63 3.79 -8.08
N ASN A 22 -13.65 4.70 -8.06
CA ASN A 22 -12.32 4.42 -8.59
C ASN A 22 -11.50 3.50 -7.66
N PHE A 23 -11.95 3.30 -6.43
CA PHE A 23 -11.22 2.58 -5.40
C PHE A 23 -12.07 1.45 -4.82
N GLU A 24 -11.38 0.42 -4.33
CA GLU A 24 -12.02 -0.65 -3.57
C GLU A 24 -11.15 -1.00 -2.38
N VAL A 25 -11.80 -1.30 -1.26
CA VAL A 25 -11.10 -1.78 -0.07
C VAL A 25 -11.23 -3.30 -0.04
N VAL A 26 -10.12 -3.99 -0.05
CA VAL A 26 -10.08 -5.46 -0.05
C VAL A 26 -9.34 -5.97 1.18
N GLU A 27 -9.77 -7.12 1.70
CA GLU A 27 -9.02 -7.83 2.73
C GLU A 27 -8.10 -8.82 2.06
N VAL A 28 -6.84 -8.85 2.50
CA VAL A 28 -5.85 -9.79 2.03
C VAL A 28 -5.18 -10.47 3.21
N GLU A 29 -4.75 -11.70 3.00
CA GLU A 29 -3.99 -12.44 4.00
C GLU A 29 -2.52 -12.01 3.92
N VAL A 30 -1.95 -11.65 5.08
CA VAL A 30 -0.56 -11.24 5.17
C VAL A 30 0.28 -12.49 5.41
N ARG A 31 1.25 -12.75 4.52
CA ARG A 31 2.14 -13.89 4.68
C ARG A 31 3.09 -13.71 5.86
N GLU A 32 3.62 -14.81 6.37
CA GLU A 32 4.62 -14.75 7.41
C GLU A 32 5.90 -14.09 6.88
N PRO A 33 6.57 -13.25 7.70
CA PRO A 33 7.82 -12.62 7.25
C PRO A 33 8.93 -13.65 7.13
N GLN A 34 9.71 -13.53 6.06
CA GLN A 34 10.88 -14.35 5.81
C GLN A 34 12.11 -13.68 6.44
N ASP A 35 13.29 -14.33 6.34
CA ASP A 35 14.54 -13.78 6.83
C ASP A 35 14.77 -12.36 6.28
N GLY A 36 15.07 -11.43 7.17
CA GLY A 36 15.31 -10.04 6.83
C GLY A 36 14.07 -9.21 6.61
N GLU A 37 12.88 -9.80 6.71
CA GLU A 37 11.61 -9.09 6.54
C GLU A 37 10.99 -8.70 7.86
N ILE A 38 10.14 -7.68 7.82
CA ILE A 38 9.38 -7.19 8.97
C ILE A 38 7.91 -7.05 8.59
N VAL A 39 7.05 -7.07 9.60
CA VAL A 39 5.63 -6.73 9.42
C VAL A 39 5.38 -5.41 10.14
N VAL A 40 4.82 -4.46 9.40
CA VAL A 40 4.52 -3.10 9.91
C VAL A 40 3.01 -2.90 9.91
N ALA A 41 2.49 -2.46 11.05
CA ALA A 41 1.10 -2.00 11.15
C ALA A 41 1.10 -0.49 10.89
N ASN A 42 0.62 -0.09 9.73
CA ASN A 42 0.58 1.33 9.35
C ASN A 42 -0.38 2.09 10.25
N ARG A 43 0.07 3.26 10.73
CA ARG A 43 -0.73 4.17 11.54
C ARG A 43 -1.21 5.37 10.73
N PHE A 44 -0.37 5.87 9.85
CA PHE A 44 -0.65 7.02 9.01
C PHE A 44 -0.14 6.76 7.61
N MET A 45 -0.84 7.26 6.62
CA MET A 45 -0.40 7.19 5.24
C MET A 45 -0.51 8.56 4.60
N SER A 46 0.43 8.86 3.70
CA SER A 46 0.43 10.12 2.97
C SER A 46 -0.53 10.05 1.78
N VAL A 47 -1.21 11.15 1.52
CA VAL A 47 -2.00 11.33 0.31
C VAL A 47 -1.40 12.52 -0.43
N ASP A 48 -0.75 12.26 -1.56
CA ASP A 48 0.06 13.24 -2.25
C ASP A 48 -0.46 13.51 -3.67
N PRO A 49 -0.28 14.74 -4.19
CA PRO A 49 -0.78 15.09 -5.53
C PRO A 49 -0.27 14.19 -6.65
N TYR A 50 0.97 13.69 -6.56
CA TYR A 50 1.54 12.82 -7.59
C TYR A 50 0.76 11.52 -7.78
N MET A 51 0.03 11.08 -6.76
CA MET A 51 -0.74 9.84 -6.81
C MET A 51 -1.82 9.90 -7.89
N ARG A 52 -2.42 11.07 -8.11
CA ARG A 52 -3.42 11.24 -9.16
C ARG A 52 -2.83 10.95 -10.54
N GLY A 53 -1.62 11.43 -10.81
CA GLY A 53 -0.94 11.19 -12.08
C GLY A 53 -0.66 9.70 -12.31
N ARG A 54 -0.29 8.98 -11.25
CA ARG A 54 -0.02 7.53 -11.34
C ARG A 54 -1.29 6.69 -11.57
N MET A 55 -2.48 7.27 -11.39
CA MET A 55 -3.75 6.59 -11.71
C MET A 55 -4.04 6.57 -13.20
N ASN A 56 -3.29 7.33 -14.00
CA ASN A 56 -3.37 7.30 -15.45
C ASN A 56 -2.37 6.27 -15.99
N ASP A 57 -2.73 5.60 -17.08
CA ASP A 57 -1.83 4.66 -17.75
C ASP A 57 -0.96 5.42 -18.73
N VAL A 58 -0.01 6.20 -18.21
CA VAL A 58 0.91 6.99 -19.00
C VAL A 58 2.35 6.72 -18.58
N LYS A 59 3.27 6.82 -19.52
CA LYS A 59 4.70 6.64 -19.25
C LYS A 59 5.23 7.78 -18.41
N SER A 60 5.92 7.44 -17.31
CA SER A 60 6.47 8.41 -16.37
C SER A 60 7.72 7.83 -15.72
N TYR A 61 8.35 8.58 -14.82
CA TYR A 61 9.50 8.14 -14.04
C TYR A 61 9.20 6.93 -13.17
N VAL A 62 7.97 6.84 -12.67
CA VAL A 62 7.52 5.71 -11.89
C VAL A 62 6.42 4.99 -12.64
N PRO A 63 6.29 3.66 -12.48
CA PRO A 63 5.21 2.92 -13.10
C PRO A 63 3.85 3.44 -12.64
N PRO A 64 2.82 3.46 -13.50
CA PRO A 64 1.48 3.83 -13.07
C PRO A 64 0.90 2.77 -12.12
N PHE A 65 -0.07 3.18 -11.31
CA PHE A 65 -0.82 2.22 -10.52
C PHE A 65 -1.60 1.28 -11.44
N GLN A 66 -1.65 0.01 -11.08
CA GLN A 66 -2.36 -1.00 -11.86
C GLN A 66 -3.75 -1.23 -11.28
N ILE A 67 -4.73 -1.42 -12.16
CA ILE A 67 -6.09 -1.77 -11.73
C ILE A 67 -6.06 -3.12 -11.01
N GLY A 68 -6.75 -3.21 -9.88
CA GLY A 68 -6.79 -4.41 -9.05
C GLY A 68 -5.60 -4.57 -8.11
N GLN A 69 -4.68 -3.60 -8.08
CA GLN A 69 -3.51 -3.62 -7.21
C GLN A 69 -3.60 -2.50 -6.18
N PRO A 70 -2.98 -2.67 -5.00
CA PRO A 70 -3.00 -1.62 -3.99
C PRO A 70 -2.21 -0.40 -4.45
N LEU A 71 -2.69 0.76 -4.03
CA LEU A 71 -1.95 2.00 -4.18
C LEU A 71 -0.77 1.97 -3.23
N ASP A 72 0.37 2.55 -3.64
CA ASP A 72 1.52 2.69 -2.77
C ASP A 72 1.77 4.16 -2.45
N GLY A 73 2.53 4.41 -1.42
CA GLY A 73 2.86 5.76 -0.99
C GLY A 73 3.61 5.74 0.33
N GLY A 74 3.96 6.92 0.82
CA GLY A 74 4.62 7.07 2.10
C GLY A 74 3.68 6.73 3.25
N ALA A 75 4.20 6.05 4.27
CA ALA A 75 3.43 5.69 5.44
C ALA A 75 4.34 5.65 6.68
N VAL A 76 3.72 5.79 7.84
CA VAL A 76 4.38 5.64 9.13
C VAL A 76 3.61 4.58 9.92
N GLY A 77 4.34 3.62 10.46
CA GLY A 77 3.73 2.53 11.21
C GLY A 77 4.64 2.00 12.29
N GLU A 78 4.15 0.98 12.98
CA GLU A 78 4.86 0.31 14.04
C GLU A 78 5.22 -1.11 13.61
N VAL A 79 6.45 -1.52 13.87
CA VAL A 79 6.89 -2.89 13.59
C VAL A 79 6.24 -3.82 14.62
N ILE A 80 5.45 -4.76 14.15
CA ILE A 80 4.72 -5.70 15.01
C ILE A 80 5.32 -7.11 14.97
N GLU A 81 6.15 -7.41 13.97
CA GLU A 81 6.88 -8.65 13.89
C GLU A 81 8.16 -8.40 13.09
N SER A 82 9.28 -8.99 13.51
CA SER A 82 10.55 -8.76 12.84
C SER A 82 11.38 -10.04 12.75
N ASN A 83 11.86 -10.32 11.54
CA ASN A 83 12.87 -11.32 11.25
C ASN A 83 14.17 -10.64 10.75
N SER A 84 14.34 -9.38 11.06
CA SER A 84 15.56 -8.62 10.75
C SER A 84 16.32 -8.31 12.04
N PRO A 85 17.64 -8.57 12.09
CA PRO A 85 18.44 -8.27 13.29
C PRO A 85 18.62 -6.76 13.52
N ASP A 86 18.39 -5.94 12.50
CA ASP A 86 18.59 -4.50 12.57
C ASP A 86 17.32 -3.73 12.95
N ILE A 87 16.18 -4.38 12.93
CA ILE A 87 14.88 -3.75 13.18
C ILE A 87 14.14 -4.55 14.24
N ALA A 88 13.73 -3.88 15.31
CA ALA A 88 13.05 -4.54 16.42
C ALA A 88 11.54 -4.25 16.41
N VAL A 89 10.78 -5.15 17.02
CA VAL A 89 9.35 -4.90 17.29
C VAL A 89 9.23 -3.63 18.12
N GLY A 90 8.34 -2.75 17.72
CA GLY A 90 8.13 -1.45 18.35
C GLY A 90 8.80 -0.29 17.63
N ASP A 91 9.68 -0.56 16.68
CA ASP A 91 10.35 0.49 15.87
C ASP A 91 9.37 1.24 14.97
#